data_a185b99e04ffa856e47e941ad764604a
#
_entry.id   a185b99e04ffa856e47e941ad764604a
#
_cell.length_a   1.000
_cell.length_b   1.000
_cell.length_c   1.000
_cell.angle_alpha   90.00
_cell.angle_beta   90.00
_cell.angle_gamma   90.00
#
_symmetry.space_group_name_H-M   'P 1'
#
loop_
_entity.id
_entity.type
_entity.pdbx_description
1 polymer ?
#
loop_
_entity_poly.entity_id
_entity_poly.type
_entity_poly.pdbx_seq_one_letter_code
_entity_poly.pdbx_strand_id
1 'polypeptide(L)'
;MGFFITTLSFCFIVLLLFLLTIYIYFRLIVAVLERNDVPQWIYKFGQGFRGRFSIAKLDDITDPTALKEATLFILNFFLANIVVLIIMYYKTHNFLVALYTCLKAEFAIVFAVIIFTHATRLILLLLNIKKPVYQYSPSNAVIGSIFFTSFAFTLCISMTGFPAKPIEIQLDKTNVIIGKTKASELLAAGF
;
A
#
# COMPACT_ATOMS: atom_id res chain seq x y z
N MET A 1 -8.83 4.19 -27.68
CA MET A 1 -9.34 2.88 -27.18
C MET A 1 -8.33 2.14 -26.30
N GLY A 2 -7.04 2.04 -26.68
CA GLY A 2 -6.04 1.28 -25.88
C GLY A 2 -5.90 1.72 -24.43
N PHE A 3 -5.85 3.01 -24.15
CA PHE A 3 -5.69 3.55 -22.78
C PHE A 3 -6.86 3.15 -21.85
N PHE A 4 -8.10 3.22 -22.33
CA PHE A 4 -9.27 2.83 -21.56
C PHE A 4 -9.25 1.34 -21.19
N ILE A 5 -8.93 0.48 -22.17
CA ILE A 5 -8.83 -0.98 -21.94
C ILE A 5 -7.73 -1.28 -20.91
N THR A 6 -6.58 -0.63 -21.01
CA THR A 6 -5.47 -0.82 -20.08
C THR A 6 -5.87 -0.41 -18.66
N THR A 7 -6.49 0.75 -18.49
CA THR A 7 -6.95 1.23 -17.17
C THR A 7 -8.00 0.28 -16.58
N LEU A 8 -8.97 -0.17 -17.38
CA LEU A 8 -9.99 -1.14 -16.95
C LEU A 8 -9.36 -2.45 -16.50
N SER A 9 -8.35 -2.94 -17.24
CA SER A 9 -7.62 -4.16 -16.89
C SER A 9 -6.89 -4.02 -15.55
N PHE A 10 -6.25 -2.88 -15.30
CA PHE A 10 -5.61 -2.62 -14.01
C PHE A 10 -6.60 -2.52 -12.85
N CYS A 11 -7.75 -1.87 -13.05
CA CYS A 11 -8.82 -1.83 -12.04
C CYS A 11 -9.32 -3.26 -11.71
N PHE A 12 -9.46 -4.11 -12.72
CA PHE A 12 -9.85 -5.50 -12.52
C PHE A 12 -8.79 -6.30 -11.74
N ILE A 13 -7.49 -6.11 -12.06
CA ILE A 13 -6.40 -6.73 -11.32
C ILE A 13 -6.41 -6.30 -9.85
N VAL A 14 -6.59 -5.01 -9.58
CA VAL A 14 -6.67 -4.48 -8.20
C VAL A 14 -7.82 -5.14 -7.45
N LEU A 15 -9.00 -5.26 -8.08
CA LEU A 15 -10.15 -5.93 -7.49
C LEU A 15 -9.85 -7.40 -7.16
N LEU A 16 -9.24 -8.14 -8.09
CA LEU A 16 -8.86 -9.53 -7.87
C LEU A 16 -7.86 -9.69 -6.71
N LEU A 17 -6.87 -8.82 -6.64
CA LEU A 17 -5.87 -8.82 -5.57
C LEU A 17 -6.50 -8.49 -4.21
N PHE A 18 -7.44 -7.56 -4.18
CA PHE A 18 -8.20 -7.23 -2.98
C PHE A 18 -9.04 -8.41 -2.49
N LEU A 19 -9.76 -9.08 -3.41
CA LEU A 19 -10.52 -10.28 -3.09
C LEU A 19 -9.63 -11.43 -2.63
N LEU A 20 -8.46 -11.59 -3.23
CA LEU A 20 -7.46 -12.56 -2.81
C LEU A 20 -6.98 -12.26 -1.38
N THR A 21 -6.73 -11.00 -1.04
CA THR A 21 -6.32 -10.59 0.32
C THR A 21 -7.39 -10.95 1.35
N ILE A 22 -8.66 -10.65 1.06
CA ILE A 22 -9.80 -11.01 1.91
C ILE A 22 -9.89 -12.54 2.05
N TYR A 23 -9.74 -13.27 0.95
CA TYR A 23 -9.80 -14.73 0.95
C TYR A 23 -8.70 -15.35 1.81
N ILE A 24 -7.44 -14.88 1.69
CA ILE A 24 -6.32 -15.36 2.50
C ILE A 24 -6.60 -15.10 3.99
N TYR A 25 -7.05 -13.90 4.33
CA TYR A 25 -7.36 -13.54 5.70
C TYR A 25 -8.52 -14.39 6.27
N PHE A 26 -9.57 -14.59 5.49
CA PHE A 26 -10.69 -15.46 5.87
C PHE A 26 -10.25 -16.91 6.09
N ARG A 27 -9.38 -17.46 5.21
CA ARG A 27 -8.82 -18.79 5.38
C ARG A 27 -7.99 -18.95 6.66
N LEU A 28 -7.29 -17.90 7.06
CA LEU A 28 -6.57 -17.87 8.33
C LEU A 28 -7.53 -17.88 9.53
N ILE A 29 -8.64 -17.12 9.46
CA ILE A 29 -9.68 -17.13 10.48
C ILE A 29 -10.29 -18.55 10.61
N VAL A 30 -10.67 -19.15 9.49
CA VAL A 30 -11.28 -20.48 9.46
C VAL A 30 -10.34 -21.53 10.06
N ALA A 31 -9.04 -21.50 9.68
CA ALA A 31 -8.05 -22.42 10.24
C ALA A 31 -7.97 -22.33 11.77
N VAL A 32 -8.00 -21.11 12.33
CA VAL A 32 -7.97 -20.90 13.78
C VAL A 32 -9.26 -21.38 14.45
N LEU A 33 -10.43 -21.11 13.85
CA LEU A 33 -11.73 -21.50 14.41
C LEU A 33 -11.95 -23.02 14.38
N GLU A 34 -11.58 -23.66 13.30
CA GLU A 34 -11.74 -25.10 13.10
C GLU A 34 -10.58 -25.92 13.71
N ARG A 35 -9.54 -25.25 14.21
CA ARG A 35 -8.29 -25.89 14.70
C ARG A 35 -7.61 -26.74 13.63
N ASN A 36 -7.74 -26.35 12.38
CA ASN A 36 -7.13 -27.01 11.24
C ASN A 36 -5.84 -26.26 10.85
N ASP A 37 -4.91 -26.97 10.21
CA ASP A 37 -3.70 -26.37 9.68
C ASP A 37 -4.02 -25.36 8.56
N VAL A 38 -3.30 -24.25 8.56
CA VAL A 38 -3.37 -23.29 7.45
C VAL A 38 -2.85 -23.95 6.16
N PRO A 39 -3.56 -23.82 5.03
CA PRO A 39 -3.14 -24.44 3.78
C PRO A 39 -1.70 -24.07 3.38
N GLN A 40 -0.93 -25.08 2.97
CA GLN A 40 0.50 -24.89 2.61
C GLN A 40 0.74 -23.84 1.54
N TRP A 41 -0.22 -23.61 0.62
CA TRP A 41 -0.06 -22.60 -0.43
C TRP A 41 -0.02 -21.18 0.15
N ILE A 42 -0.70 -20.91 1.27
CA ILE A 42 -0.66 -19.61 1.97
C ILE A 42 0.74 -19.38 2.55
N TYR A 43 1.36 -20.41 3.15
CA TYR A 43 2.76 -20.32 3.59
C TYR A 43 3.70 -20.02 2.43
N LYS A 44 3.59 -20.76 1.31
CA LYS A 44 4.42 -20.54 0.12
C LYS A 44 4.22 -19.16 -0.49
N PHE A 45 2.99 -18.67 -0.51
CA PHE A 45 2.66 -17.33 -0.99
C PHE A 45 3.30 -16.25 -0.10
N GLY A 46 3.13 -16.34 1.22
CA GLY A 46 3.77 -15.43 2.18
C GLY A 46 5.31 -15.47 2.12
N GLN A 47 5.88 -16.65 1.82
CA GLN A 47 7.30 -16.85 1.62
C GLN A 47 7.84 -16.05 0.44
N GLY A 48 7.07 -15.94 -0.65
CA GLY A 48 7.43 -15.18 -1.84
C GLY A 48 7.72 -13.70 -1.55
N PHE A 49 7.03 -13.10 -0.60
CA PHE A 49 7.25 -11.69 -0.21
C PHE A 49 8.51 -11.46 0.65
N ARG A 50 8.99 -12.47 1.34
CA ARG A 50 10.20 -12.36 2.18
C ARG A 50 11.50 -12.72 1.48
N GLY A 51 11.44 -13.26 0.26
CA GLY A 51 12.61 -13.76 -0.44
C GLY A 51 13.13 -15.10 0.11
N ARG A 52 13.95 -15.79 -0.69
CA ARG A 52 14.39 -17.19 -0.47
C ARG A 52 15.43 -17.39 0.66
N PHE A 53 15.54 -16.51 1.63
CA PHE A 53 16.58 -16.59 2.62
C PHE A 53 16.17 -17.47 3.81
N SER A 54 16.89 -18.59 3.96
CA SER A 54 16.92 -19.50 5.08
C SER A 54 15.55 -19.84 5.70
N ILE A 55 15.08 -21.01 5.34
CA ILE A 55 13.81 -21.57 5.81
C ILE A 55 14.10 -22.30 7.11
N ALA A 56 13.81 -21.70 8.24
CA ALA A 56 13.46 -22.44 9.43
C ALA A 56 11.95 -22.35 9.58
N LYS A 57 11.27 -23.51 9.48
CA LYS A 57 9.88 -23.61 9.92
C LYS A 57 9.91 -23.37 11.43
N LEU A 58 9.12 -22.42 11.90
CA LEU A 58 8.94 -22.26 13.33
C LEU A 58 7.89 -23.20 13.79
N ASP A 59 8.33 -24.02 14.71
CA ASP A 59 7.43 -24.86 15.50
C ASP A 59 6.63 -24.02 16.53
N ASP A 60 7.05 -22.77 16.76
CA ASP A 60 6.54 -21.91 17.82
C ASP A 60 5.46 -20.90 17.40
N ILE A 61 5.24 -20.65 16.11
CA ILE A 61 4.13 -19.80 15.68
C ILE A 61 2.88 -20.62 15.48
N THR A 62 1.98 -20.51 16.44
CA THR A 62 0.64 -21.07 16.35
C THR A 62 -0.22 -20.23 15.38
N ASP A 63 -1.22 -20.85 14.73
CA ASP A 63 -2.16 -20.16 13.84
C ASP A 63 -2.90 -19.00 14.53
N PRO A 64 -3.30 -19.08 15.84
CA PRO A 64 -3.83 -17.93 16.58
C PRO A 64 -2.87 -16.75 16.67
N THR A 65 -1.57 -17.00 16.84
CA THR A 65 -0.55 -15.93 16.87
C THR A 65 -0.44 -15.26 15.50
N ALA A 66 -0.45 -16.04 14.42
CA ALA A 66 -0.42 -15.54 13.06
C ALA A 66 -1.68 -14.69 12.72
N LEU A 67 -2.85 -15.13 13.17
CA LEU A 67 -4.09 -14.36 13.02
C LEU A 67 -4.03 -13.04 13.78
N LYS A 68 -3.53 -13.05 15.02
CA LYS A 68 -3.33 -11.84 15.82
C LYS A 68 -2.38 -10.86 15.14
N GLU A 69 -1.25 -11.34 14.61
CA GLU A 69 -0.28 -10.51 13.86
C GLU A 69 -0.93 -9.87 12.62
N ALA A 70 -1.64 -10.67 11.82
CA ALA A 70 -2.33 -10.19 10.62
C ALA A 70 -3.40 -9.14 10.97
N THR A 71 -4.19 -9.39 12.00
CA THR A 71 -5.26 -8.46 12.45
C THR A 71 -4.68 -7.17 12.97
N LEU A 72 -3.64 -7.22 13.81
CA LEU A 72 -2.95 -6.02 14.31
C LEU A 72 -2.31 -5.22 13.18
N PHE A 73 -1.73 -5.91 12.19
CA PHE A 73 -1.17 -5.24 11.02
C PHE A 73 -2.26 -4.52 10.23
N ILE A 74 -3.37 -5.19 9.92
CA ILE A 74 -4.51 -4.58 9.21
C ILE A 74 -5.01 -3.35 9.94
N LEU A 75 -5.25 -3.46 11.25
CA LEU A 75 -5.75 -2.34 12.06
C LEU A 75 -4.81 -1.14 12.04
N ASN A 76 -3.52 -1.38 12.30
CA ASN A 76 -2.51 -0.32 12.30
C ASN A 76 -2.32 0.29 10.90
N PHE A 77 -2.36 -0.53 9.86
CA PHE A 77 -2.25 -0.09 8.47
C PHE A 77 -3.40 0.86 8.10
N PHE A 78 -4.65 0.47 8.40
CA PHE A 78 -5.81 1.33 8.14
C PHE A 78 -5.77 2.62 8.95
N LEU A 79 -5.47 2.55 10.25
CA LEU A 79 -5.37 3.75 11.10
C LEU A 79 -4.30 4.72 10.60
N ALA A 80 -3.11 4.23 10.30
CA ALA A 80 -2.03 5.05 9.77
C ALA A 80 -2.41 5.71 8.44
N ASN A 81 -3.01 4.94 7.54
CA ASN A 81 -3.46 5.46 6.24
C ASN A 81 -4.55 6.52 6.37
N ILE A 82 -5.53 6.33 7.26
CA ILE A 82 -6.57 7.33 7.52
C ILE A 82 -5.94 8.63 8.01
N VAL A 83 -5.02 8.55 8.98
CA VAL A 83 -4.34 9.75 9.53
C VAL A 83 -3.55 10.47 8.43
N VAL A 84 -2.73 9.74 7.67
CA VAL A 84 -1.94 10.33 6.57
C VAL A 84 -2.85 10.92 5.49
N LEU A 85 -3.92 10.23 5.13
CA LEU A 85 -4.89 10.70 4.14
C LEU A 85 -5.55 12.01 4.56
N ILE A 86 -5.98 12.10 5.82
CA ILE A 86 -6.57 13.32 6.39
C ILE A 86 -5.56 14.47 6.31
N ILE A 87 -4.33 14.27 6.77
CA ILE A 87 -3.27 15.30 6.73
C ILE A 87 -3.01 15.76 5.31
N MET A 88 -2.90 14.82 4.36
CA MET A 88 -2.63 15.13 2.96
C MET A 88 -3.82 15.80 2.28
N TYR A 89 -5.05 15.42 2.64
CA TYR A 89 -6.24 16.07 2.14
C TYR A 89 -6.33 17.55 2.58
N TYR A 90 -6.02 17.84 3.84
CA TYR A 90 -5.97 19.23 4.32
C TYR A 90 -4.90 20.07 3.61
N LYS A 91 -3.77 19.45 3.22
CA LYS A 91 -2.71 20.15 2.48
C LYS A 91 -3.03 20.38 1.00
N THR A 92 -3.66 19.39 0.35
CA THR A 92 -3.83 19.39 -1.10
C THR A 92 -5.22 19.84 -1.56
N HIS A 93 -6.21 19.80 -0.68
CA HIS A 93 -7.63 20.00 -0.98
C HIS A 93 -8.14 19.15 -2.15
N ASN A 94 -7.44 18.06 -2.46
CA ASN A 94 -7.78 17.15 -3.54
C ASN A 94 -7.61 15.71 -3.06
N PHE A 95 -8.73 14.97 -3.02
CA PHE A 95 -8.77 13.59 -2.50
C PHE A 95 -7.87 12.63 -3.29
N LEU A 96 -7.87 12.69 -4.62
CA LEU A 96 -7.06 11.80 -5.45
C LEU A 96 -5.56 12.03 -5.26
N VAL A 97 -5.14 13.30 -5.16
CA VAL A 97 -3.75 13.67 -4.90
C VAL A 97 -3.34 13.23 -3.51
N ALA A 98 -4.21 13.41 -2.50
CA ALA A 98 -3.96 12.96 -1.14
C ALA A 98 -3.82 11.44 -1.06
N LEU A 99 -4.73 10.70 -1.68
CA LEU A 99 -4.71 9.25 -1.75
C LEU A 99 -3.44 8.72 -2.44
N TYR A 100 -3.09 9.28 -3.59
CA TYR A 100 -1.87 8.90 -4.29
C TYR A 100 -0.61 9.18 -3.47
N THR A 101 -0.55 10.31 -2.79
CA THR A 101 0.59 10.66 -1.93
C THR A 101 0.70 9.70 -0.74
N CYS A 102 -0.43 9.33 -0.15
CA CYS A 102 -0.49 8.33 0.92
C CYS A 102 0.08 6.98 0.43
N LEU A 103 -0.40 6.47 -0.70
CA LEU A 103 0.07 5.23 -1.28
C LEU A 103 1.56 5.29 -1.65
N LYS A 104 2.06 6.41 -2.20
CA LYS A 104 3.49 6.58 -2.46
C LYS A 104 4.33 6.55 -1.19
N ALA A 105 3.83 7.12 -0.10
CA ALA A 105 4.52 7.07 1.20
C ALA A 105 4.64 5.63 1.72
N GLU A 106 3.61 4.80 1.56
CA GLU A 106 3.68 3.38 1.90
C GLU A 106 4.81 2.66 1.15
N PHE A 107 4.93 2.92 -0.15
CA PHE A 107 6.02 2.34 -0.95
C PHE A 107 7.38 2.81 -0.49
N ALA A 108 7.56 4.09 -0.23
CA ALA A 108 8.82 4.64 0.27
C ALA A 108 9.22 3.96 1.59
N ILE A 109 8.26 3.74 2.50
CA ILE A 109 8.49 3.05 3.77
C ILE A 109 8.89 1.58 3.53
N VAL A 110 8.17 0.86 2.67
CA VAL A 110 8.49 -0.54 2.35
C VAL A 110 9.88 -0.67 1.74
N PHE A 111 10.21 0.18 0.76
CA PHE A 111 11.54 0.19 0.16
C PHE A 111 12.63 0.52 1.19
N ALA A 112 12.41 1.52 2.05
CA ALA A 112 13.34 1.87 3.11
C ALA A 112 13.57 0.69 4.06
N VAL A 113 12.50 -0.02 4.47
CA VAL A 113 12.59 -1.21 5.34
C VAL A 113 13.37 -2.33 4.64
N ILE A 114 13.12 -2.58 3.36
CA ILE A 114 13.85 -3.60 2.58
C ILE A 114 15.33 -3.26 2.52
N ILE A 115 15.69 -2.03 2.13
CA ILE A 115 17.09 -1.57 2.05
C ILE A 115 17.77 -1.69 3.41
N PHE A 116 17.12 -1.19 4.48
CA PHE A 116 17.66 -1.25 5.84
C PHE A 116 17.88 -2.69 6.30
N THR A 117 16.95 -3.59 6.01
CA THR A 117 17.06 -5.01 6.35
C THR A 117 18.24 -5.67 5.62
N HIS A 118 18.42 -5.36 4.34
CA HIS A 118 19.55 -5.88 3.57
C HIS A 118 20.90 -5.31 4.03
N ALA A 119 20.95 -4.01 4.31
CA ALA A 119 22.14 -3.36 4.86
C ALA A 119 22.53 -3.95 6.22
N THR A 120 21.57 -4.13 7.12
CA THR A 120 21.80 -4.76 8.43
C THR A 120 22.34 -6.19 8.28
N ARG A 121 21.77 -6.97 7.35
CA ARG A 121 22.28 -8.33 7.05
C ARG A 121 23.71 -8.32 6.54
N LEU A 122 24.04 -7.40 5.65
CA LEU A 122 25.40 -7.27 5.13
C LEU A 122 26.39 -6.97 6.26
N ILE A 123 26.04 -6.04 7.15
CA ILE A 123 26.86 -5.68 8.32
C ILE A 123 27.04 -6.91 9.24
N LEU A 124 25.97 -7.64 9.55
CA LEU A 124 26.05 -8.85 10.40
C LEU A 124 26.90 -9.95 9.77
N LEU A 125 26.87 -10.10 8.43
CA LEU A 125 27.73 -11.01 7.71
C LEU A 125 29.19 -10.61 7.78
N LEU A 126 29.50 -9.32 7.60
CA LEU A 126 30.87 -8.78 7.68
C LEU A 126 31.45 -8.90 9.10
N LEU A 127 30.61 -8.80 10.12
CA LEU A 127 31.02 -8.96 11.52
C LEU A 127 31.06 -10.42 12.00
N ASN A 128 30.85 -11.42 11.11
CA ASN A 128 30.77 -12.84 11.45
C ASN A 128 29.79 -13.20 12.56
N ILE A 129 28.76 -12.39 12.77
CA ILE A 129 27.69 -12.64 13.73
C ILE A 129 26.72 -13.66 13.14
N LYS A 130 26.26 -14.64 13.95
CA LYS A 130 25.30 -15.67 13.53
C LYS A 130 24.10 -15.02 12.82
N LYS A 131 23.77 -15.55 11.62
CA LYS A 131 22.63 -15.09 10.83
C LYS A 131 21.34 -15.24 11.65
N PRO A 132 20.53 -14.20 11.81
CA PRO A 132 19.22 -14.36 12.41
C PRO A 132 18.39 -15.34 11.58
N VAL A 133 17.83 -16.35 12.23
CA VAL A 133 16.91 -17.28 11.60
C VAL A 133 15.58 -16.57 11.43
N TYR A 134 15.14 -16.36 10.19
CA TYR A 134 13.85 -15.74 9.92
C TYR A 134 12.76 -16.80 9.97
N GLN A 135 11.80 -16.51 10.79
CA GLN A 135 10.64 -17.35 11.06
C GLN A 135 9.54 -17.03 10.05
N TYR A 136 8.89 -18.05 9.50
CA TYR A 136 7.73 -17.89 8.61
C TYR A 136 6.46 -17.88 9.42
N SER A 137 5.66 -16.85 9.23
CA SER A 137 4.29 -16.81 9.73
C SER A 137 3.32 -16.73 8.54
N PRO A 138 2.18 -17.42 8.55
CA PRO A 138 1.14 -17.26 7.55
C PRO A 138 0.58 -15.84 7.48
N SER A 139 0.77 -15.02 8.52
CA SER A 139 0.49 -13.58 8.51
C SER A 139 1.21 -12.84 7.38
N ASN A 140 2.40 -13.31 6.96
CA ASN A 140 3.15 -12.72 5.86
C ASN A 140 2.40 -12.75 4.53
N ALA A 141 1.53 -13.74 4.31
CA ALA A 141 0.72 -13.80 3.11
C ALA A 141 -0.31 -12.67 3.08
N VAL A 142 -0.94 -12.36 4.22
CA VAL A 142 -1.89 -11.25 4.35
C VAL A 142 -1.16 -9.91 4.20
N ILE A 143 -0.07 -9.71 4.92
CA ILE A 143 0.73 -8.49 4.88
C ILE A 143 1.24 -8.23 3.45
N GLY A 144 1.84 -9.25 2.82
CA GLY A 144 2.36 -9.13 1.47
C GLY A 144 1.27 -8.88 0.42
N SER A 145 0.10 -9.51 0.55
CA SER A 145 -1.02 -9.28 -0.37
C SER A 145 -1.59 -7.86 -0.25
N ILE A 146 -1.64 -7.27 0.96
CA ILE A 146 -2.04 -5.87 1.17
C ILE A 146 -1.08 -4.95 0.43
N PHE A 147 0.24 -5.11 0.62
CA PHE A 147 1.22 -4.28 -0.08
C PHE A 147 1.16 -4.45 -1.59
N PHE A 148 0.97 -5.67 -2.08
CA PHE A 148 0.84 -5.91 -3.52
C PHE A 148 -0.43 -5.28 -4.11
N THR A 149 -1.54 -5.31 -3.37
CA THR A 149 -2.79 -4.64 -3.73
C THR A 149 -2.61 -3.12 -3.76
N SER A 150 -1.97 -2.54 -2.72
CA SER A 150 -1.65 -1.10 -2.66
C SER A 150 -0.75 -0.68 -3.83
N PHE A 151 0.21 -1.53 -4.24
CA PHE A 151 1.06 -1.29 -5.41
C PHE A 151 0.25 -1.24 -6.70
N ALA A 152 -0.53 -2.26 -6.97
CA ALA A 152 -1.36 -2.31 -8.15
C ALA A 152 -2.35 -1.13 -8.18
N PHE A 153 -2.89 -0.74 -7.03
CA PHE A 153 -3.78 0.42 -6.90
C PHE A 153 -3.07 1.73 -7.19
N THR A 154 -1.83 1.91 -6.70
CA THR A 154 -1.01 3.08 -7.02
C THR A 154 -0.76 3.21 -8.52
N LEU A 155 -0.44 2.09 -9.18
CA LEU A 155 -0.29 2.07 -10.63
C LEU A 155 -1.60 2.42 -11.34
N CYS A 156 -2.73 1.88 -10.88
CA CYS A 156 -4.04 2.19 -11.42
C CYS A 156 -4.33 3.71 -11.36
N ILE A 157 -4.14 4.33 -10.19
CA ILE A 157 -4.34 5.78 -10.02
C ILE A 157 -3.37 6.59 -10.90
N SER A 158 -2.11 6.18 -10.98
CA SER A 158 -1.12 6.89 -11.80
C SER A 158 -1.48 6.86 -13.29
N MET A 159 -2.16 5.81 -13.74
CA MET A 159 -2.63 5.68 -15.13
C MET A 159 -3.91 6.48 -15.42
N THR A 160 -4.76 6.71 -14.42
CA THR A 160 -5.98 7.53 -14.62
C THR A 160 -5.67 9.01 -14.80
N GLY A 161 -4.45 9.42 -14.44
CA GLY A 161 -4.02 10.82 -14.46
C GLY A 161 -4.56 11.61 -13.25
N PHE A 162 -3.81 12.63 -12.88
CA PHE A 162 -4.26 13.58 -11.86
C PHE A 162 -4.96 14.75 -12.54
N PRO A 163 -5.97 15.34 -11.90
CA PRO A 163 -6.49 16.61 -12.38
C PRO A 163 -5.31 17.60 -12.48
N ALA A 164 -5.11 18.15 -13.65
CA ALA A 164 -4.10 19.17 -13.88
C ALA A 164 -4.26 20.27 -12.82
N LYS A 165 -3.13 20.77 -12.29
CA LYS A 165 -3.20 21.95 -11.44
C LYS A 165 -3.96 23.02 -12.20
N PRO A 166 -4.92 23.71 -11.56
CA PRO A 166 -5.60 24.82 -12.22
C PRO A 166 -4.55 25.78 -12.74
N ILE A 167 -4.69 26.19 -14.00
CA ILE A 167 -3.79 27.17 -14.59
C ILE A 167 -4.11 28.51 -13.92
N GLU A 168 -3.15 29.03 -13.17
CA GLU A 168 -3.23 30.33 -12.54
C GLU A 168 -2.54 31.35 -13.46
N ILE A 169 -3.26 32.40 -13.85
CA ILE A 169 -2.76 33.51 -14.63
C ILE A 169 -2.88 34.75 -13.76
N GLN A 170 -1.78 35.46 -13.58
CA GLN A 170 -1.78 36.75 -12.91
C GLN A 170 -2.08 37.83 -13.92
N LEU A 171 -3.27 38.43 -13.80
CA LEU A 171 -3.67 39.63 -14.58
C LEU A 171 -3.56 40.82 -13.64
N ASP A 172 -2.58 41.69 -13.89
CA ASP A 172 -2.20 42.79 -13.00
C ASP A 172 -2.04 42.35 -11.55
N LYS A 173 -2.97 42.72 -10.67
CA LYS A 173 -2.97 42.34 -9.24
C LYS A 173 -3.95 41.21 -8.90
N THR A 174 -4.65 40.67 -9.89
CA THR A 174 -5.70 39.67 -9.71
C THR A 174 -5.25 38.28 -10.19
N ASN A 175 -5.28 37.28 -9.32
CA ASN A 175 -5.04 35.89 -9.70
C ASN A 175 -6.30 35.29 -10.32
N VAL A 176 -6.21 34.91 -11.58
CA VAL A 176 -7.30 34.25 -12.33
C VAL A 176 -7.01 32.78 -12.44
N ILE A 177 -7.90 31.98 -11.90
CA ILE A 177 -7.83 30.51 -11.97
C ILE A 177 -8.77 30.03 -13.06
N ILE A 178 -8.21 29.51 -14.17
CA ILE A 178 -9.03 29.02 -15.27
C ILE A 178 -9.96 27.92 -14.82
N GLY A 179 -11.25 28.06 -15.10
CA GLY A 179 -12.29 27.13 -14.73
C GLY A 179 -12.83 27.28 -13.29
N LYS A 180 -12.31 28.25 -12.49
CA LYS A 180 -12.83 28.55 -11.15
C LYS A 180 -13.24 30.01 -10.98
N THR A 181 -12.44 30.96 -11.47
CA THR A 181 -12.72 32.40 -11.35
C THR A 181 -13.95 32.76 -12.19
N LYS A 182 -14.96 33.33 -11.55
CA LYS A 182 -16.20 33.73 -12.21
C LYS A 182 -15.99 35.05 -12.97
N ALA A 183 -16.73 35.22 -14.07
CA ALA A 183 -16.70 36.47 -14.85
C ALA A 183 -17.07 37.70 -14.00
N SER A 184 -17.97 37.54 -13.00
CA SER A 184 -18.31 38.61 -12.07
C SER A 184 -17.17 39.06 -11.18
N GLU A 185 -16.24 38.19 -10.85
CA GLU A 185 -15.02 38.50 -10.07
C GLU A 185 -14.02 39.30 -10.92
N LEU A 186 -13.92 38.97 -12.21
CA LEU A 186 -13.09 39.71 -13.15
C LEU A 186 -13.64 41.12 -13.41
N LEU A 187 -14.97 41.23 -13.59
CA LEU A 187 -15.65 42.52 -13.73
C LEU A 187 -15.51 43.40 -12.48
N ALA A 188 -15.58 42.80 -11.29
CA ALA A 188 -15.37 43.53 -10.03
C ALA A 188 -13.92 43.97 -9.83
N ALA A 189 -12.96 43.29 -10.45
CA ALA A 189 -11.54 43.65 -10.47
C ALA A 189 -11.17 44.69 -11.57
N GLY A 190 -12.14 45.12 -12.38
CA GLY A 190 -11.97 46.19 -13.39
C GLY A 190 -11.57 45.71 -14.79
N PHE A 191 -11.78 44.43 -15.10
CA PHE A 191 -11.57 43.83 -16.43
C PHE A 191 -12.85 43.76 -17.24
#